data_74e98e186fed70e27c02a5c5fe1ce00d
#
_entry.id   74e98e186fed70e27c02a5c5fe1ce00d
#
_cell.length_a   1.000
_cell.length_b   1.000
_cell.length_c   1.000
_cell.angle_alpha   90.00
_cell.angle_beta   90.00
_cell.angle_gamma   90.00
#
_symmetry.space_group_name_H-M   'P 1'
#
loop_
_entity.id
_entity.type
_entity.pdbx_description
1 polymer ?
#
loop_
_entity_poly.entity_id
_entity_poly.type
_entity_poly.pdbx_seq_one_letter_code
_entity_poly.pdbx_strand_id
1 'polypeptide(L)'
;SLAAVAALTGAAFAHVSLKASNIGAAAIIETLPPAFEIEFSQAVGLASFAIETDAGADAAGAPIALDYTPPRGMHATFAVPLPRLTPGAYVAKWRIMAKDGHAMNGQIRFTLAAPKTP
;
A
#
# COMPACT_ATOMS: atom_id res chain seq x y z
N SER A 1 1.16 19.67 -39.54
CA SER A 1 -0.09 19.64 -38.79
C SER A 1 -0.28 18.35 -38.02
N LEU A 2 0.37 17.30 -38.43
CA LEU A 2 0.19 16.02 -37.80
C LEU A 2 1.10 15.81 -36.59
N ALA A 3 2.02 16.70 -36.39
CA ALA A 3 3.01 16.56 -35.31
C ALA A 3 2.37 16.58 -33.92
N ALA A 4 1.21 17.17 -33.79
CA ALA A 4 0.56 17.27 -32.49
C ALA A 4 0.19 15.92 -31.90
N VAL A 5 -0.01 14.94 -32.75
CA VAL A 5 -0.45 13.61 -32.29
C VAL A 5 0.62 12.91 -31.49
N ALA A 6 1.87 13.05 -31.89
CA ALA A 6 2.95 12.32 -31.25
C ALA A 6 3.19 12.78 -29.81
N ALA A 7 2.84 14.01 -29.47
CA ALA A 7 3.09 14.53 -28.15
C ALA A 7 2.24 13.87 -27.04
N LEU A 8 1.14 13.26 -27.43
CA LEU A 8 0.21 12.72 -26.44
C LEU A 8 0.64 11.37 -25.88
N THR A 9 1.46 10.63 -26.61
CA THR A 9 1.77 9.27 -26.22
C THR A 9 2.76 9.19 -25.07
N GLY A 10 3.63 10.18 -24.96
CA GLY A 10 4.68 10.14 -23.93
C GLY A 10 4.17 10.28 -22.52
N ALA A 11 3.03 10.95 -22.33
CA ALA A 11 2.53 11.20 -20.99
C ALA A 11 1.96 9.95 -20.31
N ALA A 12 1.63 8.94 -21.07
CA ALA A 12 0.95 7.76 -20.54
C ALA A 12 1.85 6.83 -19.74
N PHE A 13 3.17 7.01 -19.80
CA PHE A 13 4.11 6.02 -19.25
C PHE A 13 4.53 6.26 -17.83
N ALA A 14 4.17 7.40 -17.26
CA ALA A 14 4.74 7.81 -16.01
C ALA A 14 4.03 7.25 -14.78
N HIS A 15 2.88 6.62 -14.95
CA HIS A 15 2.06 6.30 -13.79
C HIS A 15 2.13 4.84 -13.39
N VAL A 16 2.58 4.63 -12.16
CA VAL A 16 2.42 3.36 -11.47
C VAL A 16 1.19 3.49 -10.58
N SER A 17 0.35 2.49 -10.59
CA SER A 17 -0.83 2.46 -9.73
C SER A 17 -0.87 1.18 -8.93
N LEU A 18 -1.57 1.23 -7.81
CA LEU A 18 -1.89 0.02 -7.07
C LEU A 18 -2.95 -0.75 -7.86
N LYS A 19 -2.61 -1.96 -8.24
CA LYS A 19 -3.49 -2.80 -9.06
C LYS A 19 -4.43 -3.62 -8.20
N ALA A 20 -3.94 -4.16 -7.09
CA ALA A 20 -4.72 -5.01 -6.21
C ALA A 20 -4.11 -5.06 -4.82
N SER A 21 -4.95 -5.33 -3.83
CA SER A 21 -4.51 -5.67 -2.49
C SER A 21 -5.52 -6.64 -1.88
N ASN A 22 -5.04 -7.48 -0.96
CA ASN A 22 -5.95 -8.43 -0.28
C ASN A 22 -6.76 -7.74 0.81
N ILE A 23 -6.30 -6.60 1.31
CA ILE A 23 -7.09 -5.76 2.22
C ILE A 23 -7.47 -4.52 1.41
N GLY A 24 -8.76 -4.36 1.16
CA GLY A 24 -9.24 -3.26 0.34
C GLY A 24 -9.29 -1.93 1.08
N ALA A 25 -9.35 -0.84 0.33
CA ALA A 25 -9.49 0.49 0.90
C ALA A 25 -10.80 0.60 1.67
N ALA A 26 -10.74 1.13 2.89
CA ALA A 26 -11.87 1.29 3.79
C ALA A 26 -12.56 -0.04 4.17
N ALA A 27 -11.87 -1.17 3.99
CA ALA A 27 -12.44 -2.47 4.33
C ALA A 27 -12.63 -2.62 5.83
N ILE A 28 -13.69 -3.34 6.19
CA ILE A 28 -13.90 -3.82 7.54
C ILE A 28 -13.70 -5.34 7.46
N ILE A 29 -12.64 -5.82 8.13
CA ILE A 29 -12.29 -7.24 8.04
C ILE A 29 -12.53 -7.90 9.39
N GLU A 30 -13.01 -9.13 9.35
CA GLU A 30 -13.30 -9.89 10.57
C GLU A 30 -12.14 -10.79 10.96
N THR A 31 -11.38 -11.23 9.98
CA THR A 31 -10.20 -12.09 10.21
C THR A 31 -9.01 -11.47 9.52
N LEU A 32 -7.97 -11.17 10.29
CA LEU A 32 -6.74 -10.60 9.75
C LEU A 32 -6.02 -11.68 8.93
N PRO A 33 -5.70 -11.40 7.65
CA PRO A 33 -4.87 -12.34 6.89
C PRO A 33 -3.45 -12.39 7.44
N PRO A 34 -2.69 -13.45 7.13
CA PRO A 34 -1.32 -13.57 7.63
C PRO A 34 -0.36 -12.54 7.05
N ALA A 35 -0.68 -11.96 5.90
CA ALA A 35 0.16 -10.95 5.27
C ALA A 35 -0.70 -9.90 4.59
N PHE A 36 -0.17 -8.67 4.52
CA PHE A 36 -0.73 -7.61 3.69
C PHE A 36 -0.10 -7.76 2.32
N GLU A 37 -0.91 -8.07 1.31
CA GLU A 37 -0.42 -8.31 -0.05
C GLU A 37 -0.85 -7.18 -0.96
N ILE A 38 0.11 -6.61 -1.66
CA ILE A 38 -0.14 -5.51 -2.59
C ILE A 38 0.50 -5.84 -3.94
N GLU A 39 -0.19 -5.42 -4.99
CA GLU A 39 0.28 -5.57 -6.36
C GLU A 39 0.22 -4.23 -7.07
N PHE A 40 1.31 -3.86 -7.72
CA PHE A 40 1.39 -2.63 -8.51
C PHE A 40 1.27 -2.93 -9.99
N SER A 41 0.90 -1.93 -10.78
CA SER A 41 0.71 -2.07 -12.23
C SER A 41 2.00 -2.39 -12.96
N GLN A 42 3.16 -2.13 -12.36
CA GLN A 42 4.47 -2.50 -12.90
C GLN A 42 5.43 -2.70 -11.73
N ALA A 43 6.60 -3.26 -12.03
CA ALA A 43 7.61 -3.48 -11.02
C ALA A 43 8.12 -2.15 -10.45
N VAL A 44 8.26 -2.10 -9.15
CA VAL A 44 8.73 -0.92 -8.41
C VAL A 44 9.68 -1.37 -7.30
N GLY A 45 10.49 -0.44 -6.82
CA GLY A 45 11.21 -0.64 -5.59
C GLY A 45 10.34 -0.22 -4.41
N LEU A 46 10.26 -1.05 -3.39
CA LEU A 46 9.54 -0.68 -2.17
C LEU A 46 10.53 -0.07 -1.20
N ALA A 47 10.40 1.24 -0.98
CA ALA A 47 11.32 1.96 -0.11
C ALA A 47 10.93 1.82 1.37
N SER A 48 9.63 1.81 1.66
CA SER A 48 9.15 1.63 3.03
C SER A 48 7.72 1.10 3.03
N PHE A 49 7.40 0.40 4.10
CA PHE A 49 6.03 -0.03 4.40
C PHE A 49 5.84 0.05 5.91
N ALA A 50 4.75 0.67 6.33
CA ALA A 50 4.46 0.84 7.74
C ALA A 50 2.97 0.72 7.97
N ILE A 51 2.61 0.28 9.17
CA ILE A 51 1.21 0.29 9.64
C ILE A 51 1.18 1.07 10.93
N GLU A 52 0.18 1.90 11.08
CA GLU A 52 -0.07 2.63 12.31
C GLU A 52 -1.56 2.64 12.62
N THR A 53 -1.90 2.92 13.85
CA THR A 53 -3.30 3.12 14.21
C THR A 53 -3.82 4.35 13.49
N ASP A 54 -5.10 4.30 13.08
CA ASP A 54 -5.72 5.44 12.37
C ASP A 54 -6.26 6.41 13.40
N ALA A 55 -5.55 7.51 13.61
CA ALA A 55 -5.91 8.54 14.56
C ALA A 55 -6.67 9.70 13.90
N GLY A 56 -7.03 9.56 12.62
CA GLY A 56 -7.70 10.60 11.86
C GLY A 56 -6.74 11.30 10.89
N ALA A 57 -7.31 12.14 10.03
CA ALA A 57 -6.54 12.74 8.93
C ALA A 57 -5.43 13.68 9.41
N ASP A 58 -5.64 14.34 10.56
CA ASP A 58 -4.74 15.38 11.03
C ASP A 58 -3.86 14.95 12.20
N ALA A 59 -3.82 13.67 12.50
CA ALA A 59 -3.07 13.16 13.63
C ALA A 59 -2.23 11.96 13.24
N ALA A 60 -1.06 11.84 13.85
CA ALA A 60 -0.23 10.66 13.70
C ALA A 60 -0.74 9.56 14.62
N GLY A 61 -0.83 8.33 14.09
CA GLY A 61 -1.19 7.18 14.90
C GLY A 61 0.03 6.56 15.55
N ALA A 62 -0.23 5.56 16.38
CA ALA A 62 0.83 4.78 17.00
C ALA A 62 1.38 3.77 16.00
N PRO A 63 2.70 3.66 15.84
CA PRO A 63 3.26 2.68 14.93
C PRO A 63 3.07 1.26 15.42
N ILE A 64 2.86 0.35 14.47
CA ILE A 64 2.79 -1.08 14.71
C ILE A 64 4.12 -1.69 14.29
N ALA A 65 4.76 -2.42 15.19
CA ALA A 65 6.03 -3.07 14.86
C ALA A 65 5.79 -4.19 13.84
N LEU A 66 6.52 -4.14 12.73
CA LEU A 66 6.46 -5.16 11.69
C LEU A 66 7.80 -5.87 11.62
N ASP A 67 7.76 -7.20 11.50
CA ASP A 67 8.95 -7.99 11.23
C ASP A 67 9.12 -8.11 9.73
N TYR A 68 9.56 -7.00 9.12
CA TYR A 68 9.62 -6.92 7.68
C TYR A 68 10.68 -5.91 7.23
N THR A 69 11.47 -6.33 6.26
CA THR A 69 12.40 -5.48 5.55
C THR A 69 12.05 -5.55 4.06
N PRO A 70 11.80 -4.41 3.40
CA PRO A 70 11.50 -4.45 1.99
C PRO A 70 12.59 -5.17 1.20
N PRO A 71 12.22 -6.01 0.22
CA PRO A 71 13.20 -6.72 -0.58
C PRO A 71 13.95 -5.74 -1.47
N ARG A 72 15.17 -6.11 -1.82
CA ARG A 72 15.95 -5.36 -2.80
C ARG A 72 15.38 -5.59 -4.19
N GLY A 73 15.59 -4.60 -5.05
CA GLY A 73 15.23 -4.72 -6.45
C GLY A 73 13.78 -4.34 -6.71
N MET A 74 13.36 -4.59 -7.92
CA MET A 74 12.07 -4.17 -8.43
C MET A 74 11.13 -5.37 -8.49
N HIS A 75 9.95 -5.19 -7.92
CA HIS A 75 8.92 -6.24 -7.86
C HIS A 75 7.56 -5.61 -8.08
N ALA A 76 6.65 -6.34 -8.70
CA ALA A 76 5.27 -5.87 -8.85
C ALA A 76 4.42 -6.23 -7.64
N THR A 77 4.78 -7.27 -6.90
CA THR A 77 3.99 -7.75 -5.75
C THR A 77 4.85 -7.80 -4.50
N PHE A 78 4.22 -7.48 -3.38
CA PHE A 78 4.86 -7.54 -2.06
C PHE A 78 3.90 -8.18 -1.08
N ALA A 79 4.42 -9.01 -0.19
CA ALA A 79 3.67 -9.61 0.91
C ALA A 79 4.36 -9.25 2.21
N VAL A 80 3.67 -8.51 3.06
CA VAL A 80 4.20 -8.04 4.33
C VAL A 80 3.56 -8.84 5.45
N PRO A 81 4.33 -9.69 6.15
CA PRO A 81 3.76 -10.45 7.25
C PRO A 81 3.14 -9.53 8.30
N LEU A 82 1.94 -9.87 8.72
CA LEU A 82 1.22 -9.05 9.70
C LEU A 82 1.38 -9.63 11.09
N PRO A 83 1.66 -8.77 12.08
CA PRO A 83 1.63 -9.20 13.47
C PRO A 83 0.19 -9.32 13.94
N ARG A 84 0.02 -9.82 15.16
CA ARG A 84 -1.30 -9.81 15.78
C ARG A 84 -1.72 -8.36 16.00
N LEU A 85 -2.94 -8.03 15.58
CA LEU A 85 -3.51 -6.70 15.76
C LEU A 85 -4.76 -6.82 16.64
N THR A 86 -4.96 -5.81 17.49
CA THR A 86 -6.21 -5.69 18.23
C THR A 86 -7.27 -5.05 17.35
N PRO A 87 -8.56 -5.30 17.63
CA PRO A 87 -9.63 -4.64 16.87
C PRO A 87 -9.48 -3.12 16.91
N GLY A 88 -9.73 -2.49 15.79
CA GLY A 88 -9.62 -1.04 15.65
C GLY A 88 -9.30 -0.63 14.23
N ALA A 89 -9.10 0.66 14.04
CA ALA A 89 -8.80 1.25 12.76
C ALA A 89 -7.30 1.42 12.57
N TYR A 90 -6.84 1.13 11.36
CA TYR A 90 -5.42 1.17 11.00
C TYR A 90 -5.22 1.82 9.64
N VAL A 91 -4.01 2.28 9.39
CA VAL A 91 -3.61 2.74 8.08
C VAL A 91 -2.27 2.08 7.71
N ALA A 92 -2.23 1.46 6.53
CA ALA A 92 -1.00 0.95 5.94
C ALA A 92 -0.49 2.01 4.97
N LYS A 93 0.78 2.36 5.09
CA LYS A 93 1.41 3.40 4.28
C LYS A 93 2.65 2.83 3.62
N TRP A 94 2.88 3.20 2.37
CA TRP A 94 4.08 2.77 1.67
C TRP A 94 4.64 3.89 0.81
N ARG A 95 5.91 3.73 0.50
CA ARG A 95 6.61 4.57 -0.45
C ARG A 95 7.29 3.66 -1.45
N ILE A 96 7.07 3.94 -2.72
CA ILE A 96 7.66 3.17 -3.81
C ILE A 96 8.49 4.09 -4.69
N MET A 97 9.44 3.47 -5.40
CA MET A 97 10.26 4.13 -6.39
C MET A 97 9.98 3.48 -7.73
N ALA A 98 9.51 4.27 -8.69
CA ALA A 98 9.29 3.78 -10.04
C ALA A 98 10.62 3.62 -10.78
N LYS A 99 10.57 2.92 -11.91
CA LYS A 99 11.74 2.63 -12.73
C LYS A 99 12.45 3.90 -13.19
N ASP A 100 11.71 4.98 -13.42
CA ASP A 100 12.26 6.27 -13.87
C ASP A 100 12.79 7.13 -12.71
N GLY A 101 12.75 6.63 -11.48
CA GLY A 101 13.26 7.32 -10.32
C GLY A 101 12.23 8.15 -9.56
N HIS A 102 11.01 8.23 -10.03
CA HIS A 102 9.96 8.94 -9.29
C HIS A 102 9.53 8.15 -8.06
N ALA A 103 9.41 8.87 -6.95
CA ALA A 103 8.90 8.30 -5.71
C ALA A 103 7.40 8.60 -5.59
N MET A 104 6.66 7.63 -5.09
CA MET A 104 5.22 7.75 -4.90
C MET A 104 4.83 7.17 -3.55
N ASN A 105 3.90 7.83 -2.88
CA ASN A 105 3.36 7.36 -1.61
C ASN A 105 1.96 6.83 -1.82
N GLY A 106 1.60 5.81 -1.03
CA GLY A 106 0.25 5.29 -1.04
C GLY A 106 -0.16 4.88 0.36
N GLN A 107 -1.45 4.69 0.53
CA GLN A 107 -1.97 4.21 1.81
C GLN A 107 -3.32 3.53 1.62
N ILE A 108 -3.61 2.62 2.54
CA ILE A 108 -4.92 1.97 2.65
C ILE A 108 -5.32 2.04 4.11
N ARG A 109 -6.53 2.56 4.35
CA ARG A 109 -7.15 2.53 5.67
C ARG A 109 -8.06 1.32 5.76
N PHE A 110 -8.02 0.63 6.89
CA PHE A 110 -8.87 -0.53 7.12
C PHE A 110 -9.21 -0.64 8.60
N THR A 111 -10.23 -1.40 8.89
CA THR A 111 -10.67 -1.65 10.26
C THR A 111 -10.71 -3.15 10.51
N LEU A 112 -10.10 -3.58 11.60
CA LEU A 112 -10.24 -4.93 12.10
C LEU A 112 -11.40 -4.94 13.09
N ALA A 113 -12.46 -5.67 12.74
CA ALA A 113 -13.66 -5.72 13.56
C ALA A 113 -13.42 -6.53 14.83
N ALA A 114 -14.12 -6.15 15.89
CA ALA A 114 -14.08 -6.92 17.12
C ALA A 114 -14.72 -8.29 16.88
N PRO A 115 -14.21 -9.36 17.53
CA PRO A 115 -14.85 -10.66 17.43
C PRO A 115 -16.29 -10.58 17.93
N LYS A 116 -17.17 -11.28 17.20
CA LYS A 116 -18.56 -11.39 17.66
C LYS A 116 -18.58 -12.33 18.87
N THR A 117 -19.21 -11.87 19.94
CA THR A 117 -19.41 -12.74 21.09
C THR A 117 -20.61 -13.63 20.84
N PRO A 118 -20.52 -14.91 21.27
CA PRO A 118 -21.66 -15.81 21.14
C PRO A 118 -22.85 -15.33 21.94
#